data_8f2441c475fc4bc275d0c93b3d365965
#
_entry.id   8f2441c475fc4bc275d0c93b3d365965
#
_cell.length_a   1.000
_cell.length_b   1.000
_cell.length_c   1.000
_cell.angle_alpha   90.00
_cell.angle_beta   90.00
_cell.angle_gamma   90.00
#
_symmetry.space_group_name_H-M   'P 1'
#
loop_
_entity.id
_entity.type
_entity.pdbx_description
1 polymer ?
#
loop_
_entity_poly.entity_id
_entity_poly.type
_entity_poly.pdbx_seq_one_letter_code
_entity_poly.pdbx_strand_id
1 'polypeptide(L)'
;GVQTCALPIFAEGFSTIDDIKDSSAENLMKIEGIEEDTAKALIERAKEFHEKDQEDISQRIKDLGLEDALINLKGLTPGMLVTLGEQKILSLEDFADLASDELTGGYDVVKGERVKIQGYLEDFALSKEEADELIMSARNIVYKD
;
A
#
# COMPACT_ATOMS: atom_id res chain seq x y z
N GLY A 1 -28.43 10.65 9.86
CA GLY A 1 -27.28 10.57 9.31
C GLY A 1 -26.32 9.43 9.54
N VAL A 2 -25.94 8.81 8.45
CA VAL A 2 -24.95 7.72 8.41
C VAL A 2 -23.54 8.20 8.84
N GLN A 3 -23.28 9.50 8.82
CA GLN A 3 -21.99 10.10 9.14
C GLN A 3 -21.66 10.13 10.64
N THR A 4 -22.65 10.05 11.50
CA THR A 4 -22.45 10.11 12.96
C THR A 4 -21.87 8.82 13.57
N CYS A 5 -21.98 7.68 12.89
CA CYS A 5 -21.44 6.39 13.35
C CYS A 5 -19.93 6.22 13.11
N ALA A 6 -19.36 6.92 12.11
CA ALA A 6 -17.94 6.83 11.79
C ALA A 6 -17.05 7.72 12.68
N LEU A 7 -17.56 8.87 13.13
CA LEU A 7 -16.80 9.83 13.94
C LEU A 7 -16.28 9.28 15.28
N PRO A 8 -17.05 8.51 16.07
CA PRO A 8 -16.54 7.91 17.31
C PRO A 8 -15.40 6.91 17.08
N ILE A 9 -15.45 6.14 15.99
CA ILE A 9 -14.41 5.16 15.64
C ILE A 9 -13.11 5.87 15.32
N PHE A 10 -13.14 6.93 14.53
CA PHE A 10 -11.96 7.75 14.24
C PHE A 10 -11.40 8.47 15.46
N ALA A 11 -12.25 8.93 16.36
CA ALA A 11 -11.82 9.60 17.58
C ALA A 11 -11.04 8.70 18.53
N GLU A 12 -11.33 7.39 18.52
CA GLU A 12 -10.60 6.39 19.32
C GLU A 12 -9.34 5.83 18.63
N GLY A 13 -8.95 6.39 17.48
CA GLY A 13 -7.72 6.05 16.77
C GLY A 13 -7.84 4.90 15.76
N PHE A 14 -9.04 4.49 15.42
CA PHE A 14 -9.29 3.48 14.38
C PHE A 14 -9.49 4.17 13.03
N SER A 15 -8.46 4.23 12.23
CA SER A 15 -8.48 4.91 10.92
C SER A 15 -8.59 3.94 9.75
N THR A 16 -8.22 2.70 9.96
CA THR A 16 -8.17 1.67 8.92
C THR A 16 -8.89 0.40 9.35
N ILE A 17 -9.18 -0.46 8.37
CA ILE A 17 -9.74 -1.79 8.61
C ILE A 17 -8.75 -2.67 9.37
N ASP A 18 -7.44 -2.48 9.14
CA ASP A 18 -6.39 -3.20 9.85
C ASP A 18 -6.37 -2.86 11.34
N ASP A 19 -6.59 -1.59 11.70
CA ASP A 19 -6.70 -1.17 13.10
C ASP A 19 -7.84 -1.91 13.82
N ILE A 20 -8.96 -2.14 13.13
CA ILE A 20 -10.10 -2.89 13.66
C ILE A 20 -9.78 -4.38 13.75
N LYS A 21 -9.18 -4.94 12.71
CA LYS A 21 -8.80 -6.37 12.63
C LYS A 21 -7.84 -6.77 13.76
N ASP A 22 -6.86 -5.92 14.02
CA ASP A 22 -5.80 -6.18 15.02
C ASP A 22 -6.21 -5.76 16.44
N SER A 23 -7.35 -5.10 16.58
CA SER A 23 -7.89 -4.70 17.86
C SER A 23 -8.58 -5.86 18.61
N SER A 24 -8.71 -5.70 19.91
CA SER A 24 -9.54 -6.58 20.73
C SER A 24 -10.97 -6.05 20.84
N ALA A 25 -11.93 -6.96 21.09
CA ALA A 25 -13.32 -6.58 21.33
C ALA A 25 -13.44 -5.57 22.50
N GLU A 26 -12.62 -5.74 23.54
CA GLU A 26 -12.57 -4.84 24.71
C GLU A 26 -12.20 -3.40 24.34
N ASN A 27 -11.31 -3.22 23.38
CA ASN A 27 -10.91 -1.89 22.90
C ASN A 27 -12.04 -1.22 22.10
N LEU A 28 -12.75 -1.99 21.27
CA LEU A 28 -13.89 -1.49 20.51
C LEU A 28 -15.09 -1.16 21.42
N MET A 29 -15.27 -1.90 22.51
CA MET A 29 -16.32 -1.63 23.50
C MET A 29 -16.13 -0.30 24.26
N LYS A 30 -14.92 0.27 24.24
CA LYS A 30 -14.68 1.63 24.79
C LYS A 30 -15.37 2.71 23.97
N ILE A 31 -15.72 2.40 22.74
CA ILE A 31 -16.46 3.31 21.85
C ILE A 31 -17.93 3.30 22.25
N GLU A 32 -18.48 4.48 22.50
CA GLU A 32 -19.88 4.62 22.90
C GLU A 32 -20.82 4.04 21.82
N GLY A 33 -21.68 3.12 22.22
CA GLY A 33 -22.65 2.46 21.33
C GLY A 33 -22.17 1.15 20.70
N ILE A 34 -21.00 0.66 21.04
CA ILE A 34 -20.50 -0.65 20.60
C ILE A 34 -20.59 -1.64 21.76
N GLU A 35 -21.44 -2.65 21.58
CA GLU A 35 -21.55 -3.78 22.51
C GLU A 35 -20.59 -4.91 22.11
N GLU A 36 -20.38 -5.87 23.00
CA GLU A 36 -19.43 -6.99 22.80
C GLU A 36 -19.73 -7.77 21.51
N ASP A 37 -20.99 -8.08 21.25
CA ASP A 37 -21.41 -8.81 20.04
C ASP A 37 -21.13 -7.99 18.77
N THR A 38 -21.37 -6.69 18.82
CA THR A 38 -21.08 -5.77 17.72
C THR A 38 -19.57 -5.64 17.49
N ALA A 39 -18.79 -5.55 18.56
CA ALA A 39 -17.33 -5.49 18.47
C ALA A 39 -16.74 -6.75 17.82
N LYS A 40 -17.19 -7.92 18.23
CA LYS A 40 -16.80 -9.21 17.63
C LYS A 40 -17.18 -9.29 16.16
N ALA A 41 -18.41 -8.88 15.82
CA ALA A 41 -18.87 -8.87 14.42
C ALA A 41 -18.06 -7.91 13.54
N LEU A 42 -17.67 -6.75 14.06
CA LEU A 42 -16.81 -5.79 13.35
C LEU A 42 -15.42 -6.36 13.07
N ILE A 43 -14.81 -7.00 14.07
CA ILE A 43 -13.48 -7.63 13.93
C ILE A 43 -13.54 -8.77 12.91
N GLU A 44 -14.57 -9.61 12.97
CA GLU A 44 -14.75 -10.73 12.03
C GLU A 44 -14.93 -10.22 10.59
N ARG A 45 -15.78 -9.23 10.39
CA ARG A 45 -15.95 -8.58 9.08
C ARG A 45 -14.68 -7.91 8.57
N ALA A 46 -13.92 -7.26 9.44
CA ALA A 46 -12.65 -6.64 9.08
C ALA A 46 -11.63 -7.70 8.62
N LYS A 47 -11.59 -8.84 9.28
CA LYS A 47 -10.74 -9.98 8.88
C LYS A 47 -11.17 -10.55 7.53
N GLU A 48 -12.46 -10.83 7.35
CA GLU A 48 -12.99 -11.33 6.07
C GLU A 48 -12.73 -10.38 4.91
N PHE A 49 -12.89 -9.08 5.15
CA PHE A 49 -12.61 -8.07 4.13
C PHE A 49 -11.13 -8.03 3.79
N HIS A 50 -10.26 -8.06 4.80
CA HIS A 50 -8.82 -8.07 4.60
C HIS A 50 -8.35 -9.32 3.82
N GLU A 51 -8.88 -10.50 4.14
CA GLU A 51 -8.58 -11.74 3.43
C GLU A 51 -8.99 -11.69 1.96
N LYS A 52 -10.21 -11.21 1.67
CA LYS A 52 -10.69 -11.01 0.29
C LYS A 52 -9.86 -9.99 -0.47
N ASP A 53 -9.53 -8.88 0.15
CA ASP A 53 -8.70 -7.85 -0.47
C ASP A 53 -7.30 -8.39 -0.82
N GLN A 54 -6.72 -9.20 0.07
CA GLN A 54 -5.45 -9.88 -0.18
C GLN A 54 -5.54 -10.91 -1.31
N GLU A 55 -6.63 -11.69 -1.38
CA GLU A 55 -6.87 -12.64 -2.46
C GLU A 55 -7.04 -11.92 -3.80
N ASP A 56 -7.85 -10.87 -3.85
CA ASP A 56 -8.08 -10.07 -5.04
C ASP A 56 -6.79 -9.39 -5.53
N ILE A 57 -6.01 -8.82 -4.62
CA ILE A 57 -4.70 -8.23 -4.93
C ILE A 57 -3.73 -9.30 -5.46
N SER A 58 -3.66 -10.45 -4.81
CA SER A 58 -2.80 -11.56 -5.24
C SER A 58 -3.18 -12.08 -6.62
N GLN A 59 -4.48 -12.15 -6.92
CA GLN A 59 -4.96 -12.54 -8.24
C GLN A 59 -4.60 -11.48 -9.30
N ARG A 60 -4.76 -10.20 -8.99
CA ARG A 60 -4.37 -9.10 -9.89
C ARG A 60 -2.88 -9.12 -10.19
N ILE A 61 -2.03 -9.35 -9.19
CA ILE A 61 -0.57 -9.49 -9.36
C ILE A 61 -0.25 -10.60 -10.36
N LYS A 62 -0.91 -11.76 -10.25
CA LYS A 62 -0.75 -12.88 -11.18
C LYS A 62 -1.26 -12.55 -12.58
N ASP A 63 -2.41 -11.90 -12.68
CA ASP A 63 -3.02 -11.51 -13.96
C ASP A 63 -2.18 -10.46 -14.72
N LEU A 64 -1.51 -9.57 -13.98
CA LEU A 64 -0.58 -8.58 -14.53
C LEU A 64 0.73 -9.23 -14.98
N GLY A 65 1.07 -10.42 -14.50
CA GLY A 65 2.26 -11.16 -14.90
C GLY A 65 3.56 -10.61 -14.33
N LEU A 66 3.52 -10.09 -13.09
CA LEU A 66 4.71 -9.62 -12.41
C LEU A 66 5.69 -10.78 -12.15
N GLU A 67 6.97 -10.49 -12.24
CA GLU A 67 8.05 -11.42 -11.94
C GLU A 67 8.10 -11.75 -10.44
N ASP A 68 8.31 -13.04 -10.10
CA ASP A 68 8.42 -13.50 -8.71
C ASP A 68 9.55 -12.78 -7.94
N ALA A 69 10.62 -12.42 -8.61
CA ALA A 69 11.71 -11.66 -8.02
C ALA A 69 11.27 -10.27 -7.56
N LEU A 70 10.41 -9.60 -8.35
CA LEU A 70 9.83 -8.31 -7.99
C LEU A 70 8.80 -8.45 -6.86
N ILE A 71 7.97 -9.49 -6.90
CA ILE A 71 6.96 -9.78 -5.87
C ILE A 71 7.61 -10.03 -4.51
N ASN A 72 8.76 -10.69 -4.49
CA ASN A 72 9.49 -11.02 -3.27
C ASN A 72 10.44 -9.92 -2.78
N LEU A 73 10.51 -8.79 -3.47
CA LEU A 73 11.35 -7.67 -3.06
C LEU A 73 10.87 -7.09 -1.72
N LYS A 74 11.77 -7.08 -0.75
CA LYS A 74 11.45 -6.53 0.58
C LYS A 74 11.16 -5.03 0.51
N GLY A 75 10.07 -4.64 1.14
CA GLY A 75 9.64 -3.25 1.22
C GLY A 75 8.54 -2.88 0.23
N LEU A 76 8.26 -3.71 -0.78
CA LEU A 76 7.09 -3.53 -1.64
C LEU A 76 5.84 -4.14 -1.01
N THR A 77 4.78 -3.36 -0.94
CA THR A 77 3.46 -3.85 -0.52
C THR A 77 2.71 -4.44 -1.70
N PRO A 78 1.75 -5.35 -1.47
CA PRO A 78 0.91 -5.88 -2.55
C PRO A 78 0.23 -4.81 -3.39
N GLY A 79 -0.24 -3.71 -2.77
CA GLY A 79 -0.83 -2.58 -3.47
C GLY A 79 0.16 -1.87 -4.41
N MET A 80 1.41 -1.68 -3.97
CA MET A 80 2.47 -1.11 -4.80
C MET A 80 2.76 -2.00 -6.01
N LEU A 81 2.79 -3.32 -5.83
CA LEU A 81 3.00 -4.29 -6.92
C LEU A 81 1.91 -4.19 -7.98
N VAL A 82 0.64 -4.06 -7.58
CA VAL A 82 -0.47 -3.86 -8.53
C VAL A 82 -0.27 -2.57 -9.32
N THR A 83 0.05 -1.47 -8.64
CA THR A 83 0.29 -0.18 -9.29
C THR A 83 1.46 -0.24 -10.27
N LEU A 84 2.58 -0.85 -9.90
CA LEU A 84 3.72 -1.07 -10.78
C LEU A 84 3.33 -1.90 -12.02
N GLY A 85 2.58 -2.98 -11.82
CA GLY A 85 2.09 -3.82 -12.90
C GLY A 85 1.17 -3.08 -13.87
N GLU A 86 0.30 -2.20 -13.38
CA GLU A 86 -0.55 -1.32 -14.21
C GLU A 86 0.27 -0.32 -15.03
N GLN A 87 1.43 0.09 -14.52
CA GLN A 87 2.40 0.95 -15.22
C GLN A 87 3.36 0.16 -16.13
N LYS A 88 3.15 -1.14 -16.28
CA LYS A 88 3.97 -2.07 -17.08
C LYS A 88 5.40 -2.28 -16.57
N ILE A 89 5.63 -2.04 -15.31
CA ILE A 89 6.87 -2.40 -14.61
C ILE A 89 6.66 -3.81 -14.06
N LEU A 90 7.03 -4.82 -14.86
CA LEU A 90 6.70 -6.22 -14.60
C LEU A 90 7.89 -7.03 -14.08
N SER A 91 9.11 -6.59 -14.38
CA SER A 91 10.33 -7.28 -13.98
C SER A 91 11.10 -6.53 -12.91
N LEU A 92 11.95 -7.26 -12.21
CA LEU A 92 12.86 -6.66 -11.23
C LEU A 92 13.90 -5.74 -11.90
N GLU A 93 14.29 -6.05 -13.15
CA GLU A 93 15.19 -5.21 -13.96
C GLU A 93 14.54 -3.86 -14.28
N ASP A 94 13.28 -3.87 -14.77
CA ASP A 94 12.55 -2.64 -15.06
C ASP A 94 12.44 -1.73 -13.82
N PHE A 95 12.22 -2.34 -12.65
CA PHE A 95 12.17 -1.62 -11.39
C PHE A 95 13.54 -1.08 -10.94
N ALA A 96 14.60 -1.86 -11.14
CA ALA A 96 15.98 -1.45 -10.81
C ALA A 96 16.49 -0.29 -11.68
N ASP A 97 15.99 -0.17 -12.89
CA ASP A 97 16.34 0.90 -13.83
C ASP A 97 15.65 2.23 -13.52
N LEU A 98 14.60 2.22 -12.68
CA LEU A 98 13.91 3.44 -12.28
C LEU A 98 14.77 4.34 -11.39
N ALA A 99 14.45 5.63 -11.43
CA ALA A 99 14.96 6.60 -10.48
C ALA A 99 13.98 6.79 -9.31
N SER A 100 14.49 7.16 -8.14
CA SER A 100 13.65 7.45 -6.97
C SER A 100 12.61 8.54 -7.23
N ASP A 101 12.96 9.53 -8.05
CA ASP A 101 12.04 10.60 -8.44
C ASP A 101 10.90 10.10 -9.35
N GLU A 102 11.11 9.01 -10.10
CA GLU A 102 10.05 8.37 -10.88
C GLU A 102 9.07 7.59 -10.00
N LEU A 103 9.52 7.07 -8.87
CA LEU A 103 8.65 6.41 -7.91
C LEU A 103 7.84 7.39 -7.05
N THR A 104 8.51 8.40 -6.50
CA THR A 104 7.89 9.34 -5.55
C THR A 104 7.22 10.53 -6.21
N GLY A 105 7.55 10.78 -7.47
CA GLY A 105 7.20 12.01 -8.16
C GLY A 105 8.11 13.18 -7.76
N GLY A 106 8.10 14.21 -8.54
CA GLY A 106 8.96 15.37 -8.31
C GLY A 106 8.62 16.52 -9.25
N TYR A 107 9.55 17.44 -9.34
CA TYR A 107 9.50 18.53 -10.31
C TYR A 107 10.73 18.45 -11.19
N ASP A 108 10.51 18.44 -12.49
CA ASP A 108 11.59 18.56 -13.47
C ASP A 108 11.50 19.90 -14.21
N VAL A 109 12.59 20.30 -14.82
CA VAL A 109 12.65 21.53 -15.62
C VAL A 109 12.65 21.15 -17.10
N VAL A 110 11.46 21.18 -17.71
CA VAL A 110 11.30 20.95 -19.13
C VAL A 110 11.19 22.30 -19.85
N LYS A 111 12.11 22.56 -20.75
CA LYS A 111 12.18 23.82 -21.53
C LYS A 111 12.19 25.10 -20.69
N GLY A 112 12.75 25.03 -19.46
CA GLY A 112 12.85 26.18 -18.55
C GLY A 112 11.64 26.41 -17.65
N GLU A 113 10.61 25.56 -17.73
CA GLU A 113 9.46 25.58 -16.84
C GLU A 113 9.50 24.39 -15.88
N ARG A 114 9.12 24.63 -14.62
CA ARG A 114 8.96 23.55 -13.62
C ARG A 114 7.68 22.79 -13.90
N VAL A 115 7.85 21.53 -14.30
CA VAL A 115 6.74 20.61 -14.55
C VAL A 115 6.70 19.57 -13.45
N LYS A 116 5.52 19.33 -12.87
CA LYS A 116 5.33 18.24 -11.91
C LYS A 116 5.34 16.90 -12.67
N ILE A 117 6.24 16.02 -12.27
CA ILE A 117 6.25 14.62 -12.71
C ILE A 117 5.52 13.78 -11.66
N GLN A 118 4.50 13.08 -12.09
CA GLN A 118 3.76 12.17 -11.23
C GLN A 118 4.57 10.89 -11.01
N GLY A 119 4.81 10.55 -9.75
CA GLY A 119 5.49 9.31 -9.39
C GLY A 119 4.57 8.09 -9.51
N TYR A 120 5.14 6.96 -9.89
CA TYR A 120 4.41 5.69 -9.99
C TYR A 120 3.81 5.25 -8.65
N LEU A 121 4.47 5.55 -7.54
CA LEU A 121 4.05 5.23 -6.17
C LEU A 121 3.76 6.48 -5.32
N GLU A 122 3.45 7.62 -5.96
CA GLU A 122 3.13 8.88 -5.25
C GLU A 122 1.99 8.70 -4.25
N ASP A 123 0.98 7.88 -4.59
CA ASP A 123 -0.19 7.61 -3.74
C ASP A 123 0.15 6.86 -2.44
N PHE A 124 1.28 6.19 -2.38
CA PHE A 124 1.74 5.47 -1.20
C PHE A 124 2.59 6.32 -0.24
N ALA A 125 2.76 7.61 -0.56
CA ALA A 125 3.50 8.58 0.25
C ALA A 125 4.91 8.12 0.66
N LEU A 126 5.59 7.40 -0.24
CA LEU A 126 6.99 6.99 -0.06
C LEU A 126 7.89 8.21 0.05
N SER A 127 8.81 8.18 1.00
CA SER A 127 9.91 9.14 1.04
C SER A 127 10.94 8.82 -0.05
N LYS A 128 11.71 9.83 -0.44
CA LYS A 128 12.79 9.63 -1.41
C LYS A 128 13.83 8.60 -0.92
N GLU A 129 14.10 8.59 0.37
CA GLU A 129 15.03 7.66 1.01
C GLU A 129 14.53 6.20 0.91
N GLU A 130 13.24 5.97 1.18
CA GLU A 130 12.60 4.66 1.04
C GLU A 130 12.60 4.18 -0.43
N ALA A 131 12.31 5.08 -1.36
CA ALA A 131 12.37 4.77 -2.79
C ALA A 131 13.79 4.41 -3.23
N ASP A 132 14.81 5.16 -2.77
CA ASP A 132 16.22 4.85 -3.04
C ASP A 132 16.61 3.47 -2.47
N GLU A 133 16.19 3.15 -1.25
CA GLU A 133 16.46 1.83 -0.63
C GLU A 133 15.82 0.68 -1.41
N LEU A 134 14.58 0.85 -1.89
CA LEU A 134 13.90 -0.14 -2.72
C LEU A 134 14.64 -0.38 -4.03
N ILE A 135 15.00 0.69 -4.73
CA ILE A 135 15.74 0.61 -6.00
C ILE A 135 17.13 0.00 -5.80
N MET A 136 17.84 0.40 -4.75
CA MET A 136 19.15 -0.15 -4.43
C MET A 136 19.06 -1.63 -4.06
N SER A 137 18.01 -2.04 -3.37
CA SER A 137 17.76 -3.46 -3.07
C SER A 137 17.51 -4.27 -4.33
N ALA A 138 16.74 -3.73 -5.27
CA ALA A 138 16.51 -4.34 -6.58
C ALA A 138 17.81 -4.45 -7.39
N ARG A 139 18.58 -3.37 -7.47
CA ARG A 139 19.89 -3.33 -8.15
C ARG A 139 20.87 -4.34 -7.58
N ASN A 140 20.91 -4.48 -6.26
CA ASN A 140 21.76 -5.47 -5.60
C ASN A 140 21.40 -6.93 -5.96
N ILE A 141 20.15 -7.19 -6.31
CA ILE A 141 19.70 -8.51 -6.74
C ILE A 141 19.99 -8.73 -8.22
N VAL A 142 19.64 -7.75 -9.07
CA VAL A 142 19.79 -7.82 -10.53
C VAL A 142 21.25 -7.79 -10.96
N TYR A 143 22.06 -6.90 -10.38
CA TYR A 143 23.45 -6.67 -10.75
C TYR A 143 24.46 -7.28 -9.76
N LYS A 144 24.00 -8.26 -8.98
CA LYS A 144 24.89 -9.01 -8.10
C LYS A 144 25.73 -9.98 -8.92
N ASP A 145 26.99 -9.64 -9.12
CA ASP A 145 28.03 -10.52 -9.65
C ASP A 145 28.40 -11.64 -8.65
#